data_668dd692afe2ff7d06d53a743dd66fb3
#
_entry.id   668dd692afe2ff7d06d53a743dd66fb3
#
_cell.length_a   1.000
_cell.length_b   1.000
_cell.length_c   1.000
_cell.angle_alpha   90.00
_cell.angle_beta   90.00
_cell.angle_gamma   90.00
#
_symmetry.space_group_name_H-M   'P 1'
#
loop_
_entity.id
_entity.type
_entity.pdbx_description
1 polymer ?
#
loop_
_entity_poly.entity_id
_entity_poly.type
_entity_poly.pdbx_seq_one_letter_code
_entity_poly.pdbx_strand_id
1 'polypeptide(L)'
;MISPHLPVDPEFLRAFAQLTIAHAHLDHMLRMTVKTVADVSIGQALDATKYDGSRALRERIRKLARQSLGASRALVLLQALLQRCERATARRNEFVHNIIAKELDGDVFVMTDDNQWKPLPTAPELDAVRDEVE
;
A
#
# COMPACT_ATOMS: atom_id res chain seq x y z
N MET A 1 24.65 -18.29 8.56
CA MET A 1 23.43 -18.23 9.41
C MET A 1 22.73 -16.89 9.17
N ILE A 2 21.44 -16.94 8.92
CA ILE A 2 20.60 -15.76 8.73
C ILE A 2 19.77 -15.57 10.00
N SER A 3 19.72 -14.35 10.51
CA SER A 3 18.92 -14.00 11.68
C SER A 3 18.01 -12.79 11.39
N PRO A 4 16.81 -12.71 11.99
CA PRO A 4 15.99 -11.51 11.92
C PRO A 4 16.80 -10.28 12.34
N HIS A 5 16.62 -9.18 11.64
CA HIS A 5 17.36 -7.96 11.87
C HIS A 5 16.46 -6.74 11.85
N LEU A 6 16.63 -5.88 12.85
CA LEU A 6 15.98 -4.57 12.89
C LEU A 6 16.97 -3.53 12.37
N PRO A 7 16.69 -2.89 11.22
CA PRO A 7 17.56 -1.83 10.71
C PRO A 7 17.63 -0.66 11.70
N VAL A 8 18.83 -0.09 11.85
CA VAL A 8 19.08 1.04 12.75
C VAL A 8 19.53 2.32 12.01
N ASP A 9 19.70 2.25 10.69
CA ASP A 9 20.02 3.43 9.89
C ASP A 9 18.87 4.45 9.94
N PRO A 10 19.10 5.69 10.45
CA PRO A 10 18.05 6.69 10.59
C PRO A 10 17.37 7.06 9.27
N GLU A 11 18.12 7.15 8.16
CA GLU A 11 17.55 7.48 6.86
C GLU A 11 16.63 6.37 6.32
N PHE A 12 17.02 5.12 6.48
CA PHE A 12 16.18 3.99 6.14
C PHE A 12 14.89 4.01 6.98
N LEU A 13 15.01 4.17 8.29
CA LEU A 13 13.85 4.18 9.20
C LEU A 13 12.91 5.35 8.88
N ARG A 14 13.45 6.53 8.57
CA ARG A 14 12.66 7.69 8.13
C ARG A 14 11.87 7.36 6.87
N ALA A 15 12.55 6.87 5.83
CA ALA A 15 11.94 6.56 4.54
C ALA A 15 10.88 5.46 4.68
N PHE A 16 11.16 4.42 5.46
CA PHE A 16 10.24 3.32 5.74
C PHE A 16 8.98 3.80 6.48
N ALA A 17 9.17 4.62 7.52
CA ALA A 17 8.05 5.19 8.27
C ALA A 17 7.18 6.10 7.40
N GLN A 18 7.77 6.96 6.59
CA GLN A 18 7.02 7.85 5.69
C GLN A 18 6.26 7.06 4.63
N LEU A 19 6.83 6.01 4.06
CA LEU A 19 6.13 5.12 3.14
C LEU A 19 4.91 4.46 3.81
N THR A 20 5.07 3.97 5.02
CA THR A 20 3.99 3.33 5.79
C THR A 20 2.86 4.32 6.07
N ILE A 21 3.17 5.53 6.48
CA ILE A 21 2.20 6.59 6.75
C ILE A 21 1.47 7.01 5.46
N ALA A 22 2.19 7.22 4.37
CA ALA A 22 1.60 7.58 3.07
C ALA A 22 0.59 6.52 2.62
N HIS A 23 0.92 5.25 2.78
CA HIS A 23 0.01 4.15 2.42
C HIS A 23 -1.22 4.09 3.33
N ALA A 24 -1.08 4.39 4.62
CA ALA A 24 -2.22 4.50 5.54
C ALA A 24 -3.17 5.64 5.12
N HIS A 25 -2.63 6.76 4.66
CA HIS A 25 -3.42 7.84 4.08
C HIS A 25 -4.14 7.41 2.81
N LEU A 26 -3.48 6.65 1.94
CA LEU A 26 -4.11 6.11 0.74
C LEU A 26 -5.30 5.22 1.09
N ASP A 27 -5.16 4.31 2.04
CA ASP A 27 -6.26 3.46 2.50
C ASP A 27 -7.42 4.28 3.08
N HIS A 28 -7.13 5.35 3.81
CA HIS A 28 -8.16 6.26 4.29
C HIS A 28 -8.88 6.96 3.12
N MET A 29 -8.16 7.41 2.11
CA MET A 29 -8.77 8.01 0.92
C MET A 29 -9.64 7.01 0.15
N LEU A 30 -9.25 5.74 0.11
CA LEU A 30 -10.09 4.68 -0.46
C LEU A 30 -11.40 4.52 0.33
N ARG A 31 -11.35 4.56 1.67
CA ARG A 31 -12.57 4.54 2.51
C ARG A 31 -13.47 5.74 2.23
N MET A 32 -12.89 6.93 2.06
CA MET A 32 -13.66 8.12 1.70
C MET A 32 -14.25 8.03 0.29
N THR A 33 -13.59 7.34 -0.62
CA THR A 33 -14.14 7.04 -1.95
C THR A 33 -15.34 6.09 -1.83
N VAL A 34 -15.28 5.08 -0.97
CA VAL A 34 -16.45 4.23 -0.66
C VAL A 34 -17.61 5.09 -0.15
N LYS A 35 -17.35 6.00 0.78
CA LYS A 35 -18.35 6.94 1.29
C LYS A 35 -19.05 7.69 0.16
N THR A 36 -18.29 8.21 -0.77
CA THR A 36 -18.81 9.02 -1.89
C THR A 36 -19.60 8.17 -2.89
N VAL A 37 -19.06 7.03 -3.29
CA VAL A 37 -19.67 6.17 -4.32
C VAL A 37 -20.92 5.45 -3.77
N ALA A 38 -20.93 5.09 -2.49
CA ALA A 38 -22.07 4.48 -1.83
C ALA A 38 -23.11 5.50 -1.37
N ASP A 39 -22.79 6.78 -1.38
CA ASP A 39 -23.63 7.88 -0.89
C ASP A 39 -24.11 7.65 0.56
N VAL A 40 -23.16 7.41 1.43
CA VAL A 40 -23.39 7.20 2.86
C VAL A 40 -22.61 8.23 3.70
N SER A 41 -22.88 8.27 5.01
CA SER A 41 -22.11 9.12 5.92
C SER A 41 -20.70 8.60 6.13
N ILE A 42 -19.81 9.46 6.62
CA ILE A 42 -18.44 9.08 7.00
C ILE A 42 -18.47 7.93 8.02
N GLY A 43 -19.31 8.04 9.06
CA GLY A 43 -19.43 7.02 10.10
C GLY A 43 -19.88 5.67 9.53
N GLN A 44 -20.86 5.68 8.63
CA GLN A 44 -21.33 4.46 7.97
C GLN A 44 -20.24 3.82 7.09
N ALA A 45 -19.49 4.62 6.34
CA ALA A 45 -18.40 4.12 5.51
C ALA A 45 -17.27 3.53 6.35
N LEU A 46 -16.87 4.20 7.42
CA LEU A 46 -15.81 3.72 8.32
C LEU A 46 -16.23 2.43 9.02
N ASP A 47 -17.46 2.33 9.48
CA ASP A 47 -17.98 1.10 10.10
C ASP A 47 -18.02 -0.06 9.10
N ALA A 48 -18.52 0.16 7.90
CA ALA A 48 -18.61 -0.87 6.86
C ALA A 48 -17.24 -1.37 6.37
N THR A 49 -16.20 -0.54 6.44
CA THR A 49 -14.87 -0.84 5.91
C THR A 49 -13.80 -1.08 6.98
N LYS A 50 -14.18 -1.13 8.25
CA LYS A 50 -13.22 -1.19 9.37
C LYS A 50 -12.26 -2.39 9.33
N TYR A 51 -12.67 -3.49 8.71
CA TYR A 51 -11.85 -4.70 8.57
C TYR A 51 -11.30 -4.89 7.16
N ASP A 52 -11.56 -3.97 6.24
CA ASP A 52 -11.13 -4.07 4.86
C ASP A 52 -9.68 -3.61 4.72
N GLY A 53 -8.83 -4.45 4.11
CA GLY A 53 -7.52 -4.04 3.61
C GLY A 53 -7.64 -3.36 2.24
N SER A 54 -6.51 -2.90 1.69
CA SER A 54 -6.46 -2.15 0.42
C SER A 54 -7.15 -2.87 -0.73
N ARG A 55 -6.94 -4.18 -0.87
CA ARG A 55 -7.57 -4.98 -1.93
C ARG A 55 -9.10 -4.99 -1.80
N ALA A 56 -9.60 -5.27 -0.61
CA ALA A 56 -11.04 -5.31 -0.35
C ALA A 56 -11.69 -3.94 -0.61
N LEU A 57 -11.02 -2.85 -0.22
CA LEU A 57 -11.49 -1.49 -0.50
C LEU A 57 -11.60 -1.23 -2.00
N ARG A 58 -10.57 -1.59 -2.78
CA ARG A 58 -10.59 -1.42 -4.24
C ARG A 58 -11.70 -2.22 -4.90
N GLU A 59 -11.89 -3.48 -4.49
CA GLU A 59 -12.96 -4.34 -5.02
C GLU A 59 -14.35 -3.78 -4.70
N ARG A 60 -14.55 -3.30 -3.47
CA ARG A 60 -15.78 -2.65 -3.05
C ARG A 60 -16.08 -1.39 -3.87
N ILE A 61 -15.08 -0.55 -4.11
CA ILE A 61 -15.21 0.66 -4.93
C ILE A 61 -15.57 0.29 -6.37
N ARG A 62 -14.90 -0.70 -6.97
CA ARG A 62 -15.21 -1.15 -8.34
C ARG A 62 -16.66 -1.59 -8.47
N LYS A 63 -17.15 -2.38 -7.53
CA LYS A 63 -18.54 -2.86 -7.53
C LYS A 63 -19.52 -1.71 -7.40
N LEU A 64 -19.35 -0.84 -6.44
CA LEU A 64 -20.23 0.31 -6.20
C LEU A 64 -20.20 1.30 -7.36
N ALA A 65 -19.03 1.57 -7.92
CA ALA A 65 -18.86 2.50 -9.02
C ALA A 65 -19.55 2.02 -10.30
N ARG A 66 -19.49 0.71 -10.60
CA ARG A 66 -20.23 0.14 -11.73
C ARG A 66 -21.74 0.35 -11.61
N GLN A 67 -22.27 0.24 -10.39
CA GLN A 67 -23.69 0.47 -10.11
C GLN A 67 -24.08 1.94 -10.21
N SER A 68 -23.21 2.86 -9.74
CA SER A 68 -23.52 4.29 -9.63
C SER A 68 -23.17 5.08 -10.90
N LEU A 69 -22.06 4.75 -11.56
CA LEU A 69 -21.51 5.52 -12.67
C LEU A 69 -21.85 4.92 -14.04
N GLY A 70 -22.24 3.63 -14.08
CA GLY A 70 -22.53 2.95 -15.34
C GLY A 70 -21.34 2.96 -16.31
N ALA A 71 -21.61 2.85 -17.59
CA ALA A 71 -20.58 2.93 -18.64
C ALA A 71 -20.27 4.41 -18.93
N SER A 72 -19.42 5.04 -18.12
CA SER A 72 -19.08 6.46 -18.19
C SER A 72 -17.59 6.70 -18.22
N ARG A 73 -17.19 7.91 -18.63
CA ARG A 73 -15.78 8.35 -18.53
C ARG A 73 -15.30 8.37 -17.08
N ALA A 74 -16.15 8.75 -16.15
CA ALA A 74 -15.84 8.76 -14.73
C ALA A 74 -15.47 7.36 -14.23
N LEU A 75 -16.19 6.32 -14.65
CA LEU A 75 -15.86 4.93 -14.31
C LEU A 75 -14.50 4.52 -14.86
N VAL A 76 -14.20 4.85 -16.13
CA VAL A 76 -12.91 4.53 -16.75
C VAL A 76 -11.76 5.19 -16.00
N LEU A 77 -11.89 6.48 -15.65
CA LEU A 77 -10.88 7.22 -14.90
C LEU A 77 -10.68 6.64 -13.48
N LEU A 78 -11.77 6.29 -12.80
CA LEU A 78 -11.71 5.69 -11.48
C LEU A 78 -11.02 4.31 -11.52
N GLN A 79 -11.34 3.47 -12.49
CA GLN A 79 -10.71 2.16 -12.65
C GLN A 79 -9.20 2.29 -12.93
N ALA A 80 -8.79 3.25 -13.74
CA ALA A 80 -7.38 3.53 -13.99
C ALA A 80 -6.65 3.98 -12.71
N LEU A 81 -7.29 4.83 -11.91
CA LEU A 81 -6.75 5.26 -10.61
C LEU A 81 -6.62 4.09 -9.63
N LEU A 82 -7.62 3.22 -9.56
CA LEU A 82 -7.57 2.03 -8.69
C LEU A 82 -6.45 1.07 -9.10
N GLN A 83 -6.16 0.92 -10.39
CA GLN A 83 -5.01 0.14 -10.85
C GLN A 83 -3.68 0.76 -10.39
N ARG A 84 -3.56 2.08 -10.41
CA ARG A 84 -2.37 2.77 -9.87
C ARG A 84 -2.22 2.51 -8.37
N CYS A 85 -3.31 2.58 -7.61
CA CYS A 85 -3.31 2.24 -6.19
C CYS A 85 -2.86 0.80 -5.96
N GLU A 86 -3.32 -0.14 -6.78
CA GLU A 86 -2.95 -1.55 -6.70
C GLU A 86 -1.45 -1.76 -6.91
N ARG A 87 -0.88 -1.11 -7.92
CA ARG A 87 0.58 -1.16 -8.17
C ARG A 87 1.38 -0.55 -7.03
N ALA A 88 0.95 0.60 -6.52
CA ALA A 88 1.61 1.25 -5.38
C ALA A 88 1.57 0.37 -4.12
N THR A 89 0.43 -0.29 -3.86
CA THR A 89 0.27 -1.22 -2.75
C THR A 89 1.21 -2.42 -2.90
N ALA A 90 1.29 -3.02 -4.10
CA ALA A 90 2.18 -4.14 -4.37
C ALA A 90 3.65 -3.77 -4.13
N ARG A 91 4.07 -2.58 -4.60
CA ARG A 91 5.42 -2.06 -4.36
C ARG A 91 5.71 -1.89 -2.87
N ARG A 92 4.80 -1.27 -2.14
CA ARG A 92 4.94 -1.10 -0.68
C ARG A 92 5.05 -2.45 0.02
N ASN A 93 4.23 -3.43 -0.37
CA ASN A 93 4.19 -4.75 0.28
C ASN A 93 5.49 -5.53 0.10
N GLU A 94 6.26 -5.28 -0.96
CA GLU A 94 7.59 -5.89 -1.14
C GLU A 94 8.53 -5.56 0.03
N PHE A 95 8.32 -4.44 0.72
CA PHE A 95 9.22 -3.97 1.78
C PHE A 95 8.62 -4.05 3.18
N VAL A 96 7.31 -3.80 3.32
CA VAL A 96 6.67 -3.62 4.64
C VAL A 96 6.33 -4.94 5.31
N HIS A 97 5.89 -5.94 4.55
CA HIS A 97 5.44 -7.21 5.11
C HIS A 97 6.49 -8.33 5.04
N ASN A 98 7.64 -8.07 4.45
CA ASN A 98 8.68 -9.07 4.26
C ASN A 98 9.68 -9.07 5.42
N ILE A 99 10.29 -10.23 5.64
CA ILE A 99 11.27 -10.42 6.70
C ILE A 99 12.57 -9.69 6.31
N ILE A 100 13.08 -8.86 7.20
CA ILE A 100 14.41 -8.29 7.10
C ILE A 100 15.35 -9.13 7.95
N ALA A 101 16.42 -9.61 7.34
CA ALA A 101 17.37 -10.48 8.00
C ALA A 101 18.81 -10.12 7.63
N LYS A 102 19.74 -10.59 8.43
CA LYS A 102 21.18 -10.35 8.25
C LYS A 102 21.93 -11.68 8.34
N GLU A 103 22.86 -11.91 7.42
CA GLU A 103 23.88 -12.93 7.62
C GLU A 103 24.81 -12.52 8.76
N LEU A 104 25.37 -13.51 9.49
CA LEU A 104 26.10 -13.26 10.74
C LEU A 104 27.18 -12.20 10.61
N ASP A 105 27.96 -12.20 9.56
CA ASP A 105 29.02 -11.21 9.27
C ASP A 105 28.82 -10.57 7.87
N GLY A 106 27.60 -10.53 7.35
CA GLY A 106 27.29 -10.12 6.00
C GLY A 106 26.33 -8.93 5.93
N ASP A 107 25.78 -8.72 4.73
CA ASP A 107 24.85 -7.64 4.43
C ASP A 107 23.45 -7.93 4.96
N VAL A 108 22.65 -6.88 5.05
CA VAL A 108 21.24 -6.97 5.40
C VAL A 108 20.43 -7.20 4.12
N PHE A 109 19.50 -8.13 4.17
CA PHE A 109 18.62 -8.50 3.06
C PHE A 109 17.16 -8.47 3.47
N VAL A 110 16.28 -8.35 2.46
CA VAL A 110 14.83 -8.51 2.61
C VAL A 110 14.37 -9.70 1.77
N MET A 111 13.49 -10.52 2.33
CA MET A 111 12.85 -11.60 1.58
C MET A 111 11.71 -11.02 0.74
N THR A 112 11.62 -11.41 -0.53
CA THR A 112 10.55 -11.01 -1.43
C THR A 112 9.41 -12.04 -1.47
N ASP A 113 8.29 -11.69 -2.09
CA ASP A 113 7.11 -12.56 -2.19
C ASP A 113 7.38 -13.87 -2.95
N ASP A 114 8.39 -13.90 -3.82
CA ASP A 114 8.85 -15.10 -4.52
C ASP A 114 9.89 -15.91 -3.73
N ASN A 115 10.01 -15.67 -2.43
CA ASN A 115 10.96 -16.32 -1.51
C ASN A 115 12.43 -16.11 -1.89
N GLN A 116 12.75 -14.98 -2.52
CA GLN A 116 14.12 -14.60 -2.84
C GLN A 116 14.65 -13.57 -1.84
N TRP A 117 15.91 -13.72 -1.46
CA TRP A 117 16.62 -12.72 -0.66
C TRP A 117 17.18 -11.65 -1.60
N LYS A 118 16.83 -10.40 -1.36
CA LYS A 118 17.33 -9.24 -2.11
C LYS A 118 18.00 -8.25 -1.15
N PRO A 119 18.91 -7.41 -1.65
CA PRO A 119 19.48 -6.35 -0.83
C PRO A 119 18.41 -5.44 -0.24
N LEU A 120 18.64 -4.95 0.97
CA LEU A 120 17.75 -4.00 1.61
C LEU A 120 17.62 -2.75 0.71
N PRO A 121 16.40 -2.25 0.45
CA PRO A 121 16.22 -1.05 -0.35
C PRO A 121 16.89 0.16 0.32
N THR A 122 17.34 1.10 -0.50
CA THR A 122 17.88 2.36 -0.03
C THR A 122 16.78 3.34 0.34
N ALA A 123 17.09 4.36 1.16
CA ALA A 123 16.12 5.41 1.46
C ALA A 123 15.57 6.10 0.19
N PRO A 124 16.37 6.45 -0.83
CA PRO A 124 15.86 6.99 -2.10
C PRO A 124 14.89 6.05 -2.82
N GLU A 125 15.12 4.73 -2.80
CA GLU A 125 14.21 3.74 -3.40
C GLU A 125 12.86 3.72 -2.67
N LEU A 126 12.86 3.77 -1.34
CA LEU A 126 11.65 3.85 -0.54
C LEU A 126 10.91 5.17 -0.75
N ASP A 127 11.65 6.28 -0.86
CA ASP A 127 11.07 7.59 -1.16
C ASP A 127 10.39 7.61 -2.53
N ALA A 128 10.96 6.94 -3.53
CA ALA A 128 10.35 6.80 -4.85
C ALA A 128 9.03 6.03 -4.79
N VAL A 129 8.96 4.95 -4.00
CA VAL A 129 7.71 4.19 -3.79
C VAL A 129 6.66 5.03 -3.07
N ARG A 130 7.07 5.81 -2.05
CA ARG A 130 6.18 6.75 -1.36
C ARG A 130 5.58 7.76 -2.34
N ASP A 131 6.37 8.32 -3.23
CA ASP A 131 5.93 9.30 -4.21
C ASP A 131 4.90 8.71 -5.19
N GLU A 132 4.98 7.41 -5.50
CA GLU A 132 3.96 6.71 -6.28
C GLU A 132 2.62 6.62 -5.52
N VAL A 133 2.65 6.57 -4.19
CA VAL A 133 1.46 6.49 -3.33
C VAL A 133 0.79 7.86 -3.17
N GLU A 134 1.57 8.93 -3.07
CA GLU A 134 1.07 10.29 -2.94
C GLU A 134 0.60 10.86 -4.30
#